data_cab6e04adb306710f4fe2114c7d939ef
#
_entry.id   cab6e04adb306710f4fe2114c7d939ef
#
_cell.length_a   1.000
_cell.length_b   1.000
_cell.length_c   1.000
_cell.angle_alpha   90.00
_cell.angle_beta   90.00
_cell.angle_gamma   90.00
#
_symmetry.space_group_name_H-M   'P 1'
#
loop_
_entity.id
_entity.type
_entity.pdbx_description
1 polymer ?
#
loop_
_entity_poly.entity_id
_entity_poly.type
_entity_poly.pdbx_seq_one_letter_code
_entity_poly.pdbx_strand_id
1 'polypeptide(L)'
;MDNILKKREIVSFDGPCPYNCKHCYTFGLNEENKHLTIEDIVNSLKGKEFDVIYVSHNKENFLKPSEGIKLCEELFSNYNKDIIAITRNVFNDSELNELVNLQKKMKEKDNDLFLAVSIPAKESINITEGNDLIPTPSKRIDFLKRAKEKGLTTILVIRPLFPNNIIPTSEALEIIDDLNGYVDCVLSSGLAVNKAILSQLKMSEEQFKYLDGDNSNYLIGATSSDTKYIDVTEELSKIKAKCSDLNIPFFDHSLSAINYLKQNK
;
A
#
# COMPACT_ATOMS: atom_id res chain seq x y z
N MET A 1 7.08 -20.33 -19.73
CA MET A 1 7.70 -18.98 -19.62
C MET A 1 6.97 -18.28 -18.51
N ASP A 2 7.66 -18.00 -17.41
CA ASP A 2 7.04 -17.35 -16.27
C ASP A 2 6.59 -15.95 -16.68
N ASN A 3 5.30 -15.69 -16.54
CA ASN A 3 4.67 -14.43 -16.91
C ASN A 3 5.02 -13.38 -15.83
N ILE A 4 6.24 -12.82 -15.89
CA ILE A 4 6.71 -11.80 -14.94
C ILE A 4 5.97 -10.49 -15.24
N LEU A 5 5.19 -10.02 -14.27
CA LEU A 5 4.49 -8.72 -14.35
C LEU A 5 5.53 -7.60 -14.38
N LYS A 6 5.42 -6.69 -15.34
CA LYS A 6 6.38 -5.60 -15.58
C LYS A 6 5.74 -4.22 -15.50
N LYS A 7 4.51 -4.10 -15.99
CA LYS A 7 3.80 -2.83 -16.11
C LYS A 7 2.62 -2.78 -15.14
N ARG A 8 2.51 -1.72 -14.39
CA ARG A 8 1.37 -1.45 -13.51
C ARG A 8 0.64 -0.19 -13.94
N GLU A 9 -0.67 -0.19 -13.80
CA GLU A 9 -1.48 1.02 -13.84
C GLU A 9 -2.06 1.32 -12.46
N ILE A 10 -2.09 2.60 -12.12
CA ILE A 10 -2.59 3.08 -10.84
C ILE A 10 -3.92 3.75 -11.07
N VAL A 11 -4.93 3.32 -10.33
CA VAL A 11 -6.26 3.91 -10.38
C VAL A 11 -6.73 4.37 -9.01
N SER A 12 -7.44 5.48 -8.97
CA SER A 12 -8.10 5.99 -7.78
C SER A 12 -9.27 6.88 -8.15
N PHE A 13 -10.23 6.97 -7.22
CA PHE A 13 -11.25 8.01 -7.28
C PHE A 13 -10.60 9.39 -7.22
N ASP A 14 -11.26 10.37 -7.79
CA ASP A 14 -10.79 11.75 -7.83
C ASP A 14 -11.05 12.49 -6.50
N GLY A 15 -10.48 13.69 -6.39
CA GLY A 15 -10.62 14.53 -5.21
C GLY A 15 -9.58 14.27 -4.10
N PRO A 16 -9.54 15.11 -3.06
CA PRO A 16 -8.59 14.98 -1.97
C PRO A 16 -8.87 13.72 -1.15
N CYS A 17 -7.81 13.02 -0.75
CA CYS A 17 -7.94 11.90 0.16
C CYS A 17 -8.36 12.39 1.56
N PRO A 18 -9.49 11.93 2.14
CA PRO A 18 -9.98 12.43 3.42
C PRO A 18 -9.11 12.02 4.61
N TYR A 19 -8.24 11.04 4.43
CA TYR A 19 -7.30 10.61 5.47
C TYR A 19 -6.20 11.62 5.75
N ASN A 20 -5.84 12.44 4.78
CA ASN A 20 -4.89 13.55 4.91
C ASN A 20 -3.64 13.18 5.75
N CYS A 21 -3.01 12.03 5.42
CA CYS A 21 -1.84 11.55 6.14
C CYS A 21 -0.70 12.57 6.05
N LYS A 22 -0.02 12.83 7.17
CA LYS A 22 1.04 13.84 7.27
C LYS A 22 2.26 13.60 6.37
N HIS A 23 2.50 12.34 6.01
CA HIS A 23 3.59 11.92 5.12
C HIS A 23 3.16 11.80 3.65
N CYS A 24 1.93 12.18 3.31
CA CYS A 24 1.38 11.91 2.00
C CYS A 24 2.02 12.78 0.92
N TYR A 25 2.61 12.16 -0.09
CA TYR A 25 3.25 12.85 -1.20
C TYR A 25 2.24 13.52 -2.15
N THR A 26 0.96 13.15 -2.08
CA THR A 26 -0.10 13.82 -2.86
C THR A 26 -0.65 15.05 -2.14
N PHE A 27 -0.16 15.35 -0.93
CA PHE A 27 -0.58 16.52 -0.18
C PHE A 27 -0.20 17.80 -0.92
N GLY A 28 -1.16 18.70 -1.06
CA GLY A 28 -0.94 19.99 -1.73
C GLY A 28 -0.89 19.93 -3.25
N LEU A 29 -1.05 18.75 -3.87
CA LEU A 29 -1.32 18.70 -5.29
C LEU A 29 -2.71 19.31 -5.52
N ASN A 30 -2.77 20.37 -6.32
CA ASN A 30 -4.04 20.96 -6.78
C ASN A 30 -4.68 19.99 -7.77
N GLU A 31 -5.40 19.01 -7.26
CA GLU A 31 -6.22 18.15 -8.10
C GLU A 31 -7.58 18.81 -8.33
N GLU A 32 -7.91 19.01 -9.58
CA GLU A 32 -9.26 19.40 -9.94
C GLU A 32 -10.23 18.30 -9.44
N ASN A 33 -11.25 18.70 -8.66
CA ASN A 33 -12.31 17.79 -8.21
C ASN A 33 -13.20 17.40 -9.41
N LYS A 34 -12.77 16.38 -10.15
CA LYS A 34 -13.51 15.84 -11.31
C LYS A 34 -14.33 14.63 -10.89
N HIS A 35 -15.06 14.58 -9.91
CA HIS A 35 -15.91 13.45 -9.48
C HIS A 35 -15.96 12.28 -10.49
N LEU A 36 -14.83 11.58 -10.64
CA LEU A 36 -14.71 10.45 -11.56
C LEU A 36 -15.64 9.32 -11.09
N THR A 37 -16.48 8.85 -11.98
CA THR A 37 -17.29 7.64 -11.76
C THR A 37 -16.39 6.39 -11.94
N ILE A 38 -16.88 5.24 -11.50
CA ILE A 38 -16.21 3.95 -11.77
C ILE A 38 -16.04 3.76 -13.28
N GLU A 39 -17.04 4.12 -14.08
CA GLU A 39 -16.99 4.03 -15.54
C GLU A 39 -15.87 4.91 -16.12
N ASP A 40 -15.71 6.14 -15.63
CA ASP A 40 -14.63 7.04 -16.07
C ASP A 40 -13.25 6.43 -15.76
N ILE A 41 -13.08 5.86 -14.57
CA ILE A 41 -11.84 5.19 -14.16
C ILE A 41 -11.56 3.99 -15.08
N VAL A 42 -12.53 3.13 -15.29
CA VAL A 42 -12.42 1.98 -16.20
C VAL A 42 -12.06 2.46 -17.60
N ASN A 43 -12.77 3.46 -18.14
CA ASN A 43 -12.53 3.98 -19.48
C ASN A 43 -11.13 4.62 -19.64
N SER A 44 -10.55 5.18 -18.57
CA SER A 44 -9.21 5.79 -18.58
C SER A 44 -8.09 4.79 -18.87
N LEU A 45 -8.33 3.51 -18.72
CA LEU A 45 -7.37 2.44 -19.00
C LEU A 45 -7.47 1.90 -20.43
N LYS A 46 -8.47 2.28 -21.22
CA LYS A 46 -8.64 1.82 -22.60
C LYS A 46 -7.41 2.18 -23.45
N GLY A 47 -6.90 1.17 -24.17
CA GLY A 47 -5.73 1.32 -25.04
C GLY A 47 -4.37 1.35 -24.33
N LYS A 48 -4.35 1.25 -23.00
CA LYS A 48 -3.11 1.12 -22.25
C LYS A 48 -2.67 -0.35 -22.14
N GLU A 49 -1.37 -0.57 -22.11
CA GLU A 49 -0.77 -1.87 -21.85
C GLU A 49 -0.31 -1.96 -20.40
N PHE A 50 -0.84 -2.91 -19.65
CA PHE A 50 -0.45 -3.18 -18.25
C PHE A 50 -0.68 -4.65 -17.89
N ASP A 51 -0.01 -5.09 -16.83
CA ASP A 51 -0.07 -6.46 -16.33
C ASP A 51 -0.91 -6.54 -15.05
N VAL A 52 -0.88 -5.47 -14.23
CA VAL A 52 -1.54 -5.41 -12.92
C VAL A 52 -2.12 -4.03 -12.67
N ILE A 53 -3.27 -3.99 -12.00
CA ILE A 53 -3.95 -2.76 -11.60
C ILE A 53 -3.76 -2.51 -10.10
N TYR A 54 -3.27 -1.32 -9.76
CA TYR A 54 -3.10 -0.87 -8.38
C TYR A 54 -4.26 0.05 -8.01
N VAL A 55 -5.11 -0.40 -7.11
CA VAL A 55 -6.22 0.37 -6.56
C VAL A 55 -5.81 0.97 -5.22
N SER A 56 -5.97 2.28 -5.05
CA SER A 56 -5.61 3.03 -3.83
C SER A 56 -4.11 3.19 -3.56
N HIS A 57 -3.27 3.26 -4.57
CA HIS A 57 -1.84 3.47 -4.32
C HIS A 57 -1.53 4.86 -3.74
N ASN A 58 -2.25 5.88 -4.17
CA ASN A 58 -2.05 7.30 -3.82
C ASN A 58 -3.21 7.93 -3.05
N LYS A 59 -4.37 7.28 -2.99
CA LYS A 59 -5.57 7.72 -2.27
C LYS A 59 -6.28 6.53 -1.65
N GLU A 60 -7.16 6.76 -0.68
CA GLU A 60 -7.99 5.70 -0.09
C GLU A 60 -9.28 5.52 -0.91
N ASN A 61 -9.32 4.51 -1.76
CA ASN A 61 -10.52 4.16 -2.55
C ASN A 61 -11.52 3.30 -1.77
N PHE A 62 -11.09 2.74 -0.65
CA PHE A 62 -11.94 1.91 0.22
C PHE A 62 -12.47 2.69 1.43
N LEU A 63 -12.59 4.01 1.34
CA LEU A 63 -13.24 4.82 2.38
C LEU A 63 -14.66 4.29 2.64
N LYS A 64 -15.36 3.92 1.57
CA LYS A 64 -16.54 3.07 1.58
C LYS A 64 -16.15 1.76 0.91
N PRO A 65 -15.92 0.68 1.68
CA PRO A 65 -15.36 -0.56 1.14
C PRO A 65 -16.16 -1.12 -0.05
N SER A 66 -17.49 -1.08 0.01
CA SER A 66 -18.38 -1.54 -1.08
C SER A 66 -18.13 -0.82 -2.42
N GLU A 67 -17.86 0.48 -2.40
CA GLU A 67 -17.53 1.24 -3.63
C GLU A 67 -16.18 0.83 -4.19
N GLY A 68 -15.16 0.66 -3.31
CA GLY A 68 -13.84 0.19 -3.72
C GLY A 68 -13.84 -1.25 -4.25
N ILE A 69 -14.63 -2.14 -3.64
CA ILE A 69 -14.81 -3.53 -4.10
C ILE A 69 -15.49 -3.52 -5.47
N LYS A 70 -16.56 -2.73 -5.66
CA LYS A 70 -17.23 -2.58 -6.94
C LYS A 70 -16.27 -2.05 -8.01
N LEU A 71 -15.40 -1.10 -7.69
CA LEU A 71 -14.34 -0.65 -8.62
C LEU A 71 -13.45 -1.82 -9.03
N CYS A 72 -12.98 -2.65 -8.10
CA CYS A 72 -12.18 -3.83 -8.40
C CYS A 72 -12.94 -4.84 -9.30
N GLU A 73 -14.23 -5.07 -9.06
CA GLU A 73 -15.07 -5.94 -9.88
C GLU A 73 -15.19 -5.44 -11.32
N GLU A 74 -15.45 -4.15 -11.50
CA GLU A 74 -15.56 -3.54 -12.83
C GLU A 74 -14.22 -3.55 -13.58
N LEU A 75 -13.11 -3.26 -12.88
CA LEU A 75 -11.77 -3.33 -13.46
C LEU A 75 -11.44 -4.76 -13.90
N PHE A 76 -11.72 -5.76 -13.07
CA PHE A 76 -11.49 -7.15 -13.43
C PHE A 76 -12.38 -7.60 -14.61
N SER A 77 -13.66 -7.25 -14.61
CA SER A 77 -14.60 -7.61 -15.67
C SER A 77 -14.20 -7.06 -17.03
N ASN A 78 -13.61 -5.85 -17.08
CA ASN A 78 -13.22 -5.20 -18.31
C ASN A 78 -11.83 -5.58 -18.82
N TYR A 79 -10.87 -5.87 -17.91
CA TYR A 79 -9.46 -6.02 -18.28
C TYR A 79 -8.89 -7.42 -18.03
N ASN A 80 -9.50 -8.22 -17.16
CA ASN A 80 -9.05 -9.56 -16.80
C ASN A 80 -7.57 -9.57 -16.39
N LYS A 81 -7.22 -8.72 -15.42
CA LYS A 81 -5.85 -8.52 -14.89
C LYS A 81 -5.80 -8.73 -13.39
N ASP A 82 -4.60 -9.00 -12.88
CA ASP A 82 -4.34 -9.00 -11.45
C ASP A 82 -4.66 -7.64 -10.83
N ILE A 83 -5.13 -7.66 -9.58
CA ILE A 83 -5.46 -6.45 -8.83
C ILE A 83 -4.75 -6.48 -7.49
N ILE A 84 -4.10 -5.38 -7.12
CA ILE A 84 -3.70 -5.11 -5.76
C ILE A 84 -4.60 -4.02 -5.17
N ALA A 85 -5.37 -4.38 -4.16
CA ALA A 85 -6.20 -3.48 -3.38
C ALA A 85 -5.42 -3.02 -2.15
N ILE A 86 -5.06 -1.73 -2.12
CA ILE A 86 -4.25 -1.14 -1.04
C ILE A 86 -5.17 -0.29 -0.17
N THR A 87 -5.16 -0.50 1.15
CA THR A 87 -6.05 0.27 2.04
C THR A 87 -5.44 0.50 3.42
N ARG A 88 -5.93 1.52 4.11
CA ARG A 88 -5.82 1.74 5.57
C ARG A 88 -7.14 1.49 6.27
N ASN A 89 -8.20 1.22 5.51
CA ASN A 89 -9.51 0.95 6.08
C ASN A 89 -9.64 -0.51 6.53
N VAL A 90 -10.71 -0.79 7.26
CA VAL A 90 -11.12 -2.13 7.67
C VAL A 90 -12.51 -2.40 7.14
N PHE A 91 -12.76 -3.64 6.73
CA PHE A 91 -14.04 -4.05 6.16
C PHE A 91 -14.82 -4.88 7.17
N ASN A 92 -16.13 -4.76 7.14
CA ASN A 92 -17.01 -5.66 7.88
C ASN A 92 -17.04 -7.05 7.21
N ASP A 93 -17.72 -8.02 7.83
CA ASP A 93 -17.73 -9.39 7.33
C ASP A 93 -18.45 -9.56 6.00
N SER A 94 -19.48 -8.76 5.72
CA SER A 94 -20.17 -8.78 4.41
C SER A 94 -19.23 -8.30 3.30
N GLU A 95 -18.61 -7.13 3.48
CA GLU A 95 -17.66 -6.55 2.55
C GLU A 95 -16.45 -7.45 2.32
N LEU A 96 -15.95 -8.08 3.40
CA LEU A 96 -14.84 -9.02 3.30
C LEU A 96 -15.23 -10.28 2.51
N ASN A 97 -16.46 -10.77 2.68
CA ASN A 97 -16.97 -11.89 1.88
C ASN A 97 -17.14 -11.53 0.39
N GLU A 98 -17.54 -10.28 0.07
CA GLU A 98 -17.59 -9.79 -1.32
C GLU A 98 -16.19 -9.83 -1.95
N LEU A 99 -15.17 -9.37 -1.22
CA LEU A 99 -13.77 -9.41 -1.69
C LEU A 99 -13.27 -10.85 -1.90
N VAL A 100 -13.62 -11.78 -1.00
CA VAL A 100 -13.33 -13.21 -1.14
C VAL A 100 -13.99 -13.79 -2.38
N ASN A 101 -15.24 -13.43 -2.65
CA ASN A 101 -15.96 -13.89 -3.83
C ASN A 101 -15.31 -13.35 -5.12
N LEU A 102 -14.87 -12.09 -5.11
CA LEU A 102 -14.12 -11.51 -6.22
C LEU A 102 -12.82 -12.29 -6.45
N GLN A 103 -12.04 -12.55 -5.40
CA GLN A 103 -10.80 -13.33 -5.51
C GLN A 103 -11.04 -14.72 -6.13
N LYS A 104 -12.13 -15.42 -5.75
CA LYS A 104 -12.49 -16.71 -6.34
C LYS A 104 -12.76 -16.59 -7.84
N LYS A 105 -13.56 -15.60 -8.26
CA LYS A 105 -13.85 -15.32 -9.67
C LYS A 105 -12.58 -15.00 -10.47
N MET A 106 -11.65 -14.26 -9.85
CA MET A 106 -10.37 -13.90 -10.48
C MET A 106 -9.49 -15.15 -10.66
N LYS A 107 -9.42 -16.02 -9.67
CA LYS A 107 -8.65 -17.29 -9.73
C LYS A 107 -9.17 -18.25 -10.81
N GLU A 108 -10.47 -18.29 -11.07
CA GLU A 108 -11.05 -19.07 -12.17
C GLU A 108 -10.53 -18.64 -13.55
N LYS A 109 -10.01 -17.42 -13.67
CA LYS A 109 -9.41 -16.85 -14.88
C LYS A 109 -7.89 -16.65 -14.78
N ASP A 110 -7.24 -17.37 -13.87
CA ASP A 110 -5.78 -17.33 -13.64
C ASP A 110 -5.26 -15.95 -13.25
N ASN A 111 -6.11 -15.15 -12.58
CA ASN A 111 -5.74 -13.85 -12.02
C ASN A 111 -5.88 -13.86 -10.51
N ASP A 112 -5.23 -12.88 -9.87
CA ASP A 112 -5.16 -12.75 -8.42
C ASP A 112 -5.62 -11.40 -7.92
N LEU A 113 -6.24 -11.46 -6.74
CA LEU A 113 -6.49 -10.31 -5.90
C LEU A 113 -5.54 -10.35 -4.69
N PHE A 114 -4.79 -9.28 -4.51
CA PHE A 114 -3.88 -9.09 -3.38
C PHE A 114 -4.45 -7.99 -2.49
N LEU A 115 -4.73 -8.31 -1.23
CA LEU A 115 -5.14 -7.32 -0.23
C LEU A 115 -3.92 -6.80 0.52
N ALA A 116 -3.57 -5.55 0.31
CA ALA A 116 -2.45 -4.89 0.95
C ALA A 116 -2.94 -3.87 1.98
N VAL A 117 -2.60 -4.08 3.26
CA VAL A 117 -3.02 -3.18 4.34
C VAL A 117 -1.82 -2.43 4.90
N SER A 118 -1.93 -1.09 4.90
CA SER A 118 -0.85 -0.21 5.36
C SER A 118 -0.94 0.03 6.86
N ILE A 119 0.14 -0.31 7.58
CA ILE A 119 0.31 -0.10 9.03
C ILE A 119 1.75 0.37 9.26
N PRO A 120 2.03 1.69 9.12
CA PRO A 120 3.40 2.20 9.18
C PRO A 120 3.99 2.29 10.60
N ALA A 121 3.15 2.32 11.62
CA ALA A 121 3.53 2.36 13.03
C ALA A 121 2.41 1.80 13.91
N LYS A 122 2.69 1.55 15.18
CA LYS A 122 1.74 1.05 16.18
C LYS A 122 1.36 2.16 17.15
N GLU A 123 2.20 2.46 18.09
CA GLU A 123 1.98 3.50 19.11
C GLU A 123 2.25 4.92 18.57
N SER A 124 3.27 5.06 17.71
CA SER A 124 3.67 6.33 17.11
C SER A 124 2.86 6.72 15.88
N ILE A 125 1.72 6.06 15.63
CA ILE A 125 0.90 6.24 14.41
C ILE A 125 0.50 7.71 14.15
N ASN A 126 0.30 8.49 15.19
CA ASN A 126 -0.06 9.91 15.11
C ASN A 126 1.04 10.79 14.49
N ILE A 127 2.29 10.33 14.45
CA ILE A 127 3.37 11.01 13.73
C ILE A 127 3.09 10.97 12.23
N THR A 128 2.56 9.88 11.73
CA THR A 128 2.34 9.63 10.30
C THR A 128 0.94 10.00 9.84
N GLU A 129 -0.08 9.57 10.55
CA GLU A 129 -1.47 9.64 10.10
C GLU A 129 -2.21 10.81 10.76
N GLY A 130 -2.38 10.82 12.05
CA GLY A 130 -2.95 11.98 12.78
C GLY A 130 -4.38 12.37 12.39
N ASN A 131 -5.20 11.38 11.96
CA ASN A 131 -6.59 11.58 11.55
C ASN A 131 -7.45 10.44 12.12
N ASP A 132 -8.46 10.81 12.91
CA ASP A 132 -9.36 9.86 13.60
C ASP A 132 -10.26 9.07 12.65
N LEU A 133 -10.35 9.46 11.37
CA LEU A 133 -11.06 8.68 10.34
C LEU A 133 -10.33 7.39 9.98
N ILE A 134 -9.01 7.31 10.23
CA ILE A 134 -8.21 6.14 9.89
C ILE A 134 -8.34 5.13 11.03
N PRO A 135 -8.75 3.87 10.75
CA PRO A 135 -8.81 2.83 11.76
C PRO A 135 -7.47 2.64 12.47
N THR A 136 -7.51 2.39 13.78
CA THR A 136 -6.29 2.20 14.58
C THR A 136 -5.44 1.04 14.06
N PRO A 137 -4.12 1.01 14.35
CA PRO A 137 -3.26 -0.11 13.94
C PRO A 137 -3.80 -1.47 14.41
N SER A 138 -4.29 -1.57 15.64
CA SER A 138 -4.87 -2.83 16.16
C SER A 138 -6.06 -3.32 15.34
N LYS A 139 -6.99 -2.42 14.96
CA LYS A 139 -8.12 -2.80 14.08
C LYS A 139 -7.65 -3.28 12.71
N ARG A 140 -6.59 -2.69 12.15
CA ARG A 140 -6.01 -3.10 10.87
C ARG A 140 -5.27 -4.43 10.97
N ILE A 141 -4.61 -4.71 12.11
CA ILE A 141 -4.01 -6.01 12.40
C ILE A 141 -5.11 -7.09 12.46
N ASP A 142 -6.18 -6.86 13.22
CA ASP A 142 -7.30 -7.79 13.33
C ASP A 142 -7.99 -7.99 11.96
N PHE A 143 -8.08 -6.95 11.15
CA PHE A 143 -8.63 -7.04 9.80
C PHE A 143 -7.78 -7.95 8.89
N LEU A 144 -6.44 -7.82 8.91
CA LEU A 144 -5.55 -8.71 8.15
C LEU A 144 -5.68 -10.17 8.60
N LYS A 145 -5.80 -10.43 9.91
CA LYS A 145 -6.02 -11.79 10.43
C LYS A 145 -7.31 -12.38 9.88
N ARG A 146 -8.43 -11.67 9.99
CA ARG A 146 -9.72 -12.11 9.44
C ARG A 146 -9.68 -12.32 7.93
N ALA A 147 -9.00 -11.44 7.21
CA ALA A 147 -8.84 -11.55 5.77
C ALA A 147 -8.08 -12.84 5.38
N LYS A 148 -6.99 -13.13 6.09
CA LYS A 148 -6.21 -14.36 5.87
C LYS A 148 -6.99 -15.61 6.20
N GLU A 149 -7.71 -15.63 7.33
CA GLU A 149 -8.58 -16.74 7.75
C GLU A 149 -9.68 -17.04 6.71
N LYS A 150 -10.16 -16.04 5.99
CA LYS A 150 -11.10 -16.20 4.88
C LYS A 150 -10.43 -16.61 3.55
N GLY A 151 -9.11 -16.79 3.53
CA GLY A 151 -8.34 -17.28 2.38
C GLY A 151 -7.93 -16.20 1.38
N LEU A 152 -7.95 -14.92 1.75
CA LEU A 152 -7.39 -13.85 0.93
C LEU A 152 -5.85 -13.92 0.92
N THR A 153 -5.25 -13.51 -0.19
CA THR A 153 -3.81 -13.25 -0.27
C THR A 153 -3.53 -11.88 0.34
N THR A 154 -2.80 -11.86 1.46
CA THR A 154 -2.63 -10.69 2.31
C THR A 154 -1.20 -10.16 2.33
N ILE A 155 -1.04 -8.85 2.27
CA ILE A 155 0.25 -8.15 2.30
C ILE A 155 0.24 -7.12 3.42
N LEU A 156 1.19 -7.22 4.34
CA LEU A 156 1.47 -6.14 5.28
C LEU A 156 2.31 -5.07 4.60
N VAL A 157 1.86 -3.82 4.64
CA VAL A 157 2.60 -2.68 4.09
C VAL A 157 3.06 -1.78 5.24
N ILE A 158 4.37 -1.76 5.52
CA ILE A 158 5.01 -0.85 6.48
C ILE A 158 5.62 0.30 5.69
N ARG A 159 4.75 1.22 5.24
CA ARG A 159 5.14 2.38 4.44
C ARG A 159 4.38 3.64 4.85
N PRO A 160 5.10 4.75 4.99
CA PRO A 160 6.56 4.88 4.94
C PRO A 160 7.23 4.34 6.19
N LEU A 161 8.45 3.83 6.04
CA LEU A 161 9.32 3.53 7.17
C LEU A 161 10.10 4.79 7.55
N PHE A 162 10.14 5.09 8.84
CA PHE A 162 10.87 6.23 9.39
C PHE A 162 12.17 5.77 10.07
N PRO A 163 13.18 6.66 10.18
CA PRO A 163 14.34 6.40 11.01
C PRO A 163 13.96 6.10 12.46
N ASN A 164 14.73 5.23 13.11
CA ASN A 164 14.45 4.74 14.47
C ASN A 164 14.37 5.85 15.54
N ASN A 165 15.03 6.99 15.32
CA ASN A 165 14.96 8.15 16.21
C ASN A 165 13.67 8.95 16.07
N ILE A 166 12.86 8.69 15.07
CA ILE A 166 11.54 9.33 14.83
C ILE A 166 10.41 8.36 15.21
N ILE A 167 10.43 7.15 14.65
CA ILE A 167 9.52 6.06 15.00
C ILE A 167 10.36 4.85 15.36
N PRO A 168 10.24 4.32 16.58
CA PRO A 168 11.01 3.14 16.98
C PRO A 168 10.79 1.98 16.01
N THR A 169 11.85 1.42 15.47
CA THR A 169 11.80 0.26 14.57
C THR A 169 11.13 -0.94 15.25
N SER A 170 11.21 -1.03 16.59
CA SER A 170 10.53 -2.06 17.38
C SER A 170 9.02 -2.13 17.10
N GLU A 171 8.37 -1.00 16.81
CA GLU A 171 6.93 -1.00 16.50
C GLU A 171 6.64 -1.78 15.21
N ALA A 172 7.49 -1.62 14.18
CA ALA A 172 7.38 -2.41 12.95
C ALA A 172 7.63 -3.91 13.19
N LEU A 173 8.62 -4.24 14.04
CA LEU A 173 8.92 -5.63 14.40
C LEU A 173 7.76 -6.26 15.19
N GLU A 174 7.13 -5.54 16.11
CA GLU A 174 5.95 -5.99 16.84
C GLU A 174 4.75 -6.24 15.91
N ILE A 175 4.50 -5.35 14.93
CA ILE A 175 3.43 -5.56 13.94
C ILE A 175 3.67 -6.84 13.14
N ILE A 176 4.92 -7.12 12.77
CA ILE A 176 5.29 -8.36 12.07
C ILE A 176 5.06 -9.58 12.96
N ASP A 177 5.41 -9.51 14.25
CA ASP A 177 5.14 -10.59 15.21
C ASP A 177 3.63 -10.84 15.37
N ASP A 178 2.84 -9.78 15.54
CA ASP A 178 1.37 -9.85 15.67
C ASP A 178 0.69 -10.49 14.45
N LEU A 179 1.33 -10.37 13.27
CA LEU A 179 0.82 -10.87 11.98
C LEU A 179 1.54 -12.12 11.46
N ASN A 180 2.40 -12.73 12.27
CA ASN A 180 3.04 -14.00 11.91
C ASN A 180 2.00 -15.09 11.62
N GLY A 181 2.06 -15.71 10.45
CA GLY A 181 1.08 -16.68 9.95
C GLY A 181 -0.18 -16.06 9.33
N TYR A 182 -0.34 -14.73 9.36
CA TYR A 182 -1.50 -14.03 8.83
C TYR A 182 -1.20 -13.13 7.61
N VAL A 183 0.04 -13.10 7.16
CA VAL A 183 0.44 -12.37 5.94
C VAL A 183 1.29 -13.24 5.04
N ASP A 184 1.12 -13.09 3.73
CA ASP A 184 1.86 -13.83 2.72
C ASP A 184 3.21 -13.17 2.40
N CYS A 185 3.33 -11.87 2.65
CA CYS A 185 4.60 -11.14 2.60
C CYS A 185 4.50 -9.79 3.32
N VAL A 186 5.67 -9.22 3.58
CA VAL A 186 5.85 -7.85 4.08
C VAL A 186 6.44 -6.97 3.00
N LEU A 187 5.87 -5.79 2.83
CA LEU A 187 6.32 -4.77 1.90
C LEU A 187 6.71 -3.52 2.68
N SER A 188 7.98 -3.10 2.60
CA SER A 188 8.45 -1.90 3.28
C SER A 188 9.41 -1.10 2.42
N SER A 189 9.40 0.22 2.60
CA SER A 189 10.38 1.13 2.00
C SER A 189 10.40 2.46 2.76
N GLY A 190 11.49 3.23 2.59
CA GLY A 190 11.65 4.52 3.22
C GLY A 190 10.65 5.58 2.75
N LEU A 191 10.76 6.74 3.35
CA LEU A 191 9.96 7.93 3.08
C LEU A 191 10.69 8.85 2.10
N ALA A 192 9.97 9.25 1.07
CA ALA A 192 10.36 10.38 0.24
C ALA A 192 9.79 11.66 0.81
N VAL A 193 10.62 12.68 0.92
CA VAL A 193 10.23 13.98 1.47
C VAL A 193 10.62 15.12 0.56
N ASN A 194 9.82 16.17 0.63
CA ASN A 194 10.10 17.51 0.15
C ASN A 194 9.78 18.52 1.25
N LYS A 195 9.99 19.80 1.00
CA LYS A 195 9.72 20.85 1.99
C LYS A 195 8.27 20.87 2.50
N ALA A 196 7.31 20.57 1.64
CA ALA A 196 5.90 20.54 2.02
C ALA A 196 5.61 19.39 3.00
N ILE A 197 6.10 18.19 2.71
CA ILE A 197 5.95 17.01 3.57
C ILE A 197 6.66 17.23 4.92
N LEU A 198 7.88 17.76 4.91
CA LEU A 198 8.61 18.06 6.15
C LEU A 198 7.86 19.07 7.01
N SER A 199 7.33 20.14 6.41
CA SER A 199 6.50 21.13 7.11
C SER A 199 5.27 20.49 7.75
N GLN A 200 4.59 19.60 7.03
CA GLN A 200 3.40 18.88 7.50
C GLN A 200 3.72 17.93 8.66
N LEU A 201 4.86 17.24 8.58
CA LEU A 201 5.38 16.40 9.65
C LEU A 201 5.91 17.22 10.85
N LYS A 202 6.06 18.56 10.70
CA LYS A 202 6.72 19.47 11.68
C LYS A 202 8.16 19.04 11.96
N MET A 203 8.89 18.67 10.93
CA MET A 203 10.26 18.18 10.97
C MET A 203 11.17 19.07 10.11
N SER A 204 12.47 19.07 10.42
CA SER A 204 13.48 19.77 9.63
C SER A 204 14.40 18.82 8.89
N GLU A 205 15.05 19.29 7.83
CA GLU A 205 15.95 18.48 7.00
C GLU A 205 17.12 17.90 7.81
N GLU A 206 17.61 18.62 8.81
CA GLU A 206 18.76 18.22 9.64
C GLU A 206 18.49 17.00 10.53
N GLN A 207 17.22 16.63 10.72
CA GLN A 207 16.83 15.45 11.50
C GLN A 207 17.07 14.14 10.74
N PHE A 208 17.37 14.21 9.44
CA PHE A 208 17.45 13.05 8.57
C PHE A 208 18.80 12.91 7.89
N LYS A 209 19.19 11.67 7.68
CA LYS A 209 20.16 11.31 6.66
C LYS A 209 19.41 10.99 5.38
N TYR A 210 20.01 11.29 4.26
CA TYR A 210 19.44 11.06 2.94
C TYR A 210 20.27 10.08 2.14
N LEU A 211 19.61 9.29 1.31
CA LEU A 211 20.31 8.43 0.37
C LEU A 211 20.97 9.30 -0.72
N ASP A 212 22.23 8.97 -1.04
CA ASP A 212 22.93 9.59 -2.15
C ASP A 212 22.47 9.01 -3.51
N GLY A 213 22.38 9.86 -4.53
CA GLY A 213 22.12 9.47 -5.91
C GLY A 213 20.65 9.57 -6.35
N ASP A 214 20.42 9.23 -7.62
CA ASP A 214 19.10 9.19 -8.24
C ASP A 214 18.35 7.91 -7.83
N ASN A 215 17.54 8.05 -6.81
CA ASN A 215 16.69 6.97 -6.28
C ASN A 215 15.30 6.94 -6.95
N SER A 216 15.19 7.38 -8.19
CA SER A 216 13.94 7.44 -8.98
C SER A 216 13.18 6.11 -9.05
N ASN A 217 13.85 4.99 -8.78
CA ASN A 217 13.23 3.66 -8.73
C ASN A 217 12.26 3.47 -7.56
N TYR A 218 12.33 4.31 -6.52
CA TYR A 218 11.47 4.19 -5.34
C TYR A 218 10.15 4.95 -5.46
N LEU A 219 10.08 5.96 -6.35
CA LEU A 219 8.85 6.73 -6.56
C LEU A 219 8.47 6.79 -8.03
N ILE A 220 7.42 6.08 -8.38
CA ILE A 220 6.71 6.35 -9.62
C ILE A 220 5.54 7.27 -9.25
N GLY A 221 5.63 8.54 -9.65
CA GLY A 221 4.50 9.47 -9.64
C GLY A 221 4.53 10.62 -8.65
N ALA A 222 5.56 10.77 -7.82
CA ALA A 222 5.67 11.94 -6.95
C ALA A 222 6.98 12.64 -7.18
N THR A 223 6.96 13.80 -7.85
CA THR A 223 8.24 14.48 -7.92
C THR A 223 8.08 15.97 -8.15
N SER A 224 8.30 16.69 -7.09
CA SER A 224 8.99 17.96 -7.22
C SER A 224 10.49 17.66 -7.36
N SER A 225 11.23 18.51 -8.08
CA SER A 225 12.68 18.38 -8.26
C SER A 225 13.50 18.45 -6.95
N ASP A 226 12.86 18.75 -5.84
CA ASP A 226 13.43 18.84 -4.47
C ASP A 226 13.13 17.60 -3.60
N THR A 227 12.58 16.53 -4.17
CA THR A 227 12.28 15.31 -3.43
C THR A 227 13.56 14.55 -3.07
N LYS A 228 13.73 14.27 -1.77
CA LYS A 228 14.84 13.49 -1.22
C LYS A 228 14.31 12.22 -0.58
N TYR A 229 15.15 11.17 -0.55
CA TYR A 229 14.85 9.93 0.14
C TYR A 229 15.57 9.87 1.48
N ILE A 230 14.82 9.63 2.53
CA ILE A 230 15.40 9.42 3.85
C ILE A 230 16.08 8.07 3.88
N ASP A 231 17.31 8.03 4.40
CA ASP A 231 18.05 6.78 4.62
C ASP A 231 17.46 6.03 5.82
N VAL A 232 16.89 4.86 5.54
CA VAL A 232 16.36 3.89 6.51
C VAL A 232 16.97 2.50 6.29
N THR A 233 18.18 2.44 5.76
CA THR A 233 18.86 1.18 5.41
C THR A 233 19.02 0.27 6.63
N GLU A 234 19.34 0.83 7.80
CA GLU A 234 19.49 0.07 9.03
C GLU A 234 18.15 -0.53 9.49
N GLU A 235 17.08 0.27 9.46
CA GLU A 235 15.72 -0.14 9.83
C GLU A 235 15.20 -1.22 8.89
N LEU A 236 15.40 -1.05 7.57
CA LEU A 236 15.05 -2.07 6.58
C LEU A 236 15.80 -3.38 6.81
N SER A 237 17.07 -3.31 7.17
CA SER A 237 17.87 -4.50 7.49
C SER A 237 17.31 -5.26 8.69
N LYS A 238 16.89 -4.56 9.75
CA LYS A 238 16.24 -5.17 10.92
C LYS A 238 14.91 -5.83 10.58
N ILE A 239 14.06 -5.15 9.79
CA ILE A 239 12.79 -5.70 9.33
C ILE A 239 13.02 -6.95 8.47
N LYS A 240 13.97 -6.89 7.54
CA LYS A 240 14.32 -8.02 6.68
C LYS A 240 14.83 -9.22 7.49
N ALA A 241 15.67 -9.00 8.47
CA ALA A 241 16.14 -10.06 9.38
C ALA A 241 14.97 -10.70 10.13
N LYS A 242 14.09 -9.88 10.73
CA LYS A 242 12.89 -10.35 11.43
C LYS A 242 11.98 -11.19 10.53
N CYS A 243 11.72 -10.73 9.30
CA CYS A 243 10.93 -11.48 8.33
C CYS A 243 11.59 -12.82 7.98
N SER A 244 12.93 -12.84 7.83
CA SER A 244 13.70 -14.07 7.59
C SER A 244 13.57 -15.07 8.72
N ASP A 245 13.69 -14.61 9.98
CA ASP A 245 13.55 -15.45 11.19
C ASP A 245 12.16 -16.10 11.29
N LEU A 246 11.13 -15.42 10.79
CA LEU A 246 9.75 -15.90 10.78
C LEU A 246 9.35 -16.62 9.47
N ASN A 247 10.26 -16.76 8.52
CA ASN A 247 10.01 -17.29 7.17
C ASN A 247 8.92 -16.52 6.41
N ILE A 248 8.82 -15.20 6.63
CA ILE A 248 7.90 -14.32 5.89
C ILE A 248 8.68 -13.65 4.75
N PRO A 249 8.26 -13.77 3.49
CA PRO A 249 8.90 -13.08 2.37
C PRO A 249 8.86 -11.56 2.56
N PHE A 250 10.00 -10.90 2.31
CA PHE A 250 10.14 -9.45 2.43
C PHE A 250 10.49 -8.83 1.07
N PHE A 251 9.85 -7.69 0.76
CA PHE A 251 10.10 -6.94 -0.48
C PHE A 251 10.14 -5.43 -0.20
N ASP A 252 11.00 -4.75 -0.95
CA ASP A 252 11.06 -3.28 -1.03
C ASP A 252 10.25 -2.72 -2.22
N HIS A 253 9.83 -3.58 -3.14
CA HIS A 253 9.06 -3.22 -4.33
C HIS A 253 7.83 -4.10 -4.53
N SER A 254 6.68 -3.47 -4.78
CA SER A 254 5.39 -4.17 -4.85
C SER A 254 5.26 -5.14 -6.02
N LEU A 255 5.85 -4.82 -7.19
CA LEU A 255 5.85 -5.78 -8.32
C LEU A 255 6.64 -7.04 -8.01
N SER A 256 7.76 -6.92 -7.29
CA SER A 256 8.55 -8.08 -6.84
C SER A 256 7.74 -8.96 -5.89
N ALA A 257 7.00 -8.34 -4.94
CA ALA A 257 6.11 -9.05 -4.04
C ALA A 257 5.02 -9.83 -4.79
N ILE A 258 4.31 -9.17 -5.70
CA ILE A 258 3.23 -9.80 -6.48
C ILE A 258 3.77 -10.93 -7.35
N ASN A 259 4.89 -10.72 -8.05
CA ASN A 259 5.53 -11.76 -8.87
C ASN A 259 5.89 -12.98 -8.04
N TYR A 260 6.50 -12.79 -6.86
CA TYR A 260 6.81 -13.87 -5.95
C TYR A 260 5.55 -14.64 -5.51
N LEU A 261 4.50 -13.91 -5.09
CA LEU A 261 3.25 -14.53 -4.62
C LEU A 261 2.53 -15.31 -5.73
N LYS A 262 2.67 -14.91 -6.99
CA LYS A 262 2.12 -15.68 -8.13
C LYS A 262 2.90 -16.96 -8.43
N GLN A 263 4.21 -16.95 -8.24
CA GLN A 263 5.08 -18.09 -8.56
C GLN A 263 5.10 -19.17 -7.46
N ASN A 264 4.74 -18.80 -6.22
CA ASN A 264 4.84 -19.69 -5.04
C ASN A 264 3.47 -20.06 -4.45
N LYS A 265 2.46 -20.23 -5.30
CA LYS A 265 1.12 -20.71 -4.94
C LYS A 265 1.05 -22.22 -4.86
#